data_503099928533c2b569776cfa82612220
#
_entry.id   503099928533c2b569776cfa82612220
#
_cell.length_a   1.000
_cell.length_b   1.000
_cell.length_c   1.000
_cell.angle_alpha   90.00
_cell.angle_beta   90.00
_cell.angle_gamma   90.00
#
_symmetry.space_group_name_H-M   'P 1'
#
loop_
_entity.id
_entity.type
_entity.pdbx_description
1 polymer ?
#
loop_
_entity_poly.entity_id
_entity_poly.type
_entity_poly.pdbx_seq_one_letter_code
_entity_poly.pdbx_strand_id
1 'polypeptide(L)'
;MFARDQVSNRRLRGWFVSGFVAALAAGAGPAPALAYRPFDGTDAAVAAPGEVEIELQPAGALREGGSTTVIAPATVFNYGLSEGWEAVLEGQGQTPLSPSGPTSLTAAGAFLKHVVVPGSLQDKTGPSVATEFGVLLPDSTGGSGVGASLAGIVSQRWDWGTVHLNAETALTRDHHGDLFLSAIIEGPSKWTVRPVAEFFVEREFGQFDTVSALIGLIWQVRDNLSFDVGLRHALTNGRPVDEVRAGLTFGFPLAMFGDRPQQSR
;
A
#
# COMPACT_ATOMS: atom_id res chain seq x y z
N MET A 1 -46.30 18.87 -36.82
CA MET A 1 -46.55 17.52 -37.38
C MET A 1 -45.73 16.53 -36.56
N PHE A 2 -46.43 15.76 -35.78
CA PHE A 2 -46.10 14.58 -34.98
C PHE A 2 -44.74 13.90 -35.23
N ALA A 3 -43.96 13.38 -34.21
CA ALA A 3 -44.37 12.29 -33.34
C ALA A 3 -43.53 12.29 -32.01
N ARG A 4 -44.22 12.00 -30.94
CA ARG A 4 -43.69 11.47 -29.67
C ARG A 4 -43.21 10.04 -29.91
N ASP A 5 -42.08 9.66 -29.28
CA ASP A 5 -41.91 8.26 -28.89
C ASP A 5 -41.28 8.14 -27.49
N GLN A 6 -41.87 7.24 -26.76
CA GLN A 6 -41.74 6.91 -25.37
C GLN A 6 -40.40 6.20 -25.09
N VAL A 7 -39.65 6.64 -24.13
CA VAL A 7 -38.51 5.86 -23.57
C VAL A 7 -38.98 5.15 -22.31
N SER A 8 -39.00 3.85 -22.45
CA SER A 8 -39.31 2.85 -21.45
C SER A 8 -38.29 2.91 -20.29
N ASN A 9 -38.80 3.21 -19.09
CA ASN A 9 -38.13 3.04 -17.81
C ASN A 9 -37.91 1.55 -17.51
N ARG A 10 -36.70 1.05 -17.67
CA ARG A 10 -36.29 -0.22 -17.03
C ARG A 10 -35.44 0.08 -15.80
N ARG A 11 -36.07 -0.03 -14.64
CA ARG A 11 -35.43 -0.13 -13.36
C ARG A 11 -34.57 -1.40 -13.32
N LEU A 12 -33.25 -1.25 -13.36
CA LEU A 12 -32.34 -2.29 -12.92
C LEU A 12 -32.18 -2.16 -11.40
N ARG A 13 -32.86 -3.03 -10.70
CA ARG A 13 -32.73 -3.25 -9.25
C ARG A 13 -31.31 -3.71 -8.94
N GLY A 14 -30.68 -3.00 -8.00
CA GLY A 14 -29.42 -3.40 -7.41
C GLY A 14 -29.54 -4.71 -6.62
N TRP A 15 -28.60 -5.56 -6.87
CA TRP A 15 -28.21 -6.68 -6.00
C TRP A 15 -26.76 -6.95 -6.34
N PHE A 16 -25.86 -6.52 -5.48
CA PHE A 16 -24.49 -7.05 -5.30
C PHE A 16 -23.67 -6.11 -4.40
N VAL A 17 -24.07 -5.98 -3.14
CA VAL A 17 -23.16 -5.57 -2.06
C VAL A 17 -23.69 -6.18 -0.77
N SER A 18 -23.57 -7.50 -0.60
CA SER A 18 -23.79 -8.15 0.70
C SER A 18 -23.27 -9.57 0.68
N GLY A 19 -21.98 -9.78 0.51
CA GLY A 19 -21.40 -11.12 0.47
C GLY A 19 -19.95 -11.26 0.90
N PHE A 20 -19.26 -10.18 1.28
CA PHE A 20 -17.82 -10.27 1.50
C PHE A 20 -17.36 -10.11 2.97
N VAL A 21 -18.27 -9.99 3.93
CA VAL A 21 -17.90 -9.74 5.34
C VAL A 21 -18.00 -10.98 6.24
N ALA A 22 -18.43 -12.14 5.75
CA ALA A 22 -18.79 -13.28 6.62
C ALA A 22 -17.80 -14.47 6.62
N ALA A 23 -16.59 -14.36 6.07
CA ALA A 23 -15.62 -15.48 6.02
C ALA A 23 -14.39 -15.32 6.95
N LEU A 24 -14.42 -14.43 7.92
CA LEU A 24 -13.27 -14.08 8.79
C LEU A 24 -13.31 -14.78 10.16
N ALA A 25 -13.82 -16.00 10.26
CA ALA A 25 -13.80 -16.70 11.54
C ALA A 25 -13.61 -18.20 11.39
N ALA A 26 -12.37 -18.68 11.29
CA ALA A 26 -11.98 -20.02 11.82
C ALA A 26 -10.45 -20.21 11.78
N GLY A 27 -9.74 -20.04 12.93
CA GLY A 27 -8.81 -21.01 13.43
C GLY A 27 -7.40 -21.09 12.84
N ALA A 28 -6.57 -20.09 13.06
CA ALA A 28 -5.14 -20.21 13.42
C ALA A 28 -4.83 -18.95 14.22
N GLY A 29 -3.91 -18.97 15.18
CA GLY A 29 -3.54 -17.77 15.92
C GLY A 29 -3.07 -16.71 14.92
N PRO A 30 -3.61 -15.47 14.99
CA PRO A 30 -3.30 -14.46 14.00
C PRO A 30 -1.83 -14.07 14.06
N ALA A 31 -1.13 -14.08 12.92
CA ALA A 31 0.10 -13.34 12.81
C ALA A 31 -0.22 -11.84 12.94
N PRO A 32 0.64 -11.04 13.57
CA PRO A 32 0.44 -9.61 13.64
C PRO A 32 0.50 -9.04 12.21
N ALA A 33 -0.60 -8.43 11.76
CA ALA A 33 -0.59 -7.64 10.54
C ALA A 33 0.30 -6.41 10.79
N LEU A 34 1.40 -6.34 10.05
CA LEU A 34 2.32 -5.20 10.08
C LEU A 34 1.81 -4.21 9.04
N ALA A 35 1.09 -3.18 9.48
CA ALA A 35 0.57 -2.17 8.59
C ALA A 35 1.71 -1.29 8.02
N TYR A 36 1.79 -1.19 6.70
CA TYR A 36 2.66 -0.24 5.99
C TYR A 36 2.01 1.10 5.81
N ARG A 37 0.72 1.08 5.75
CA ARG A 37 -0.05 2.32 5.63
C ARG A 37 0.08 3.15 6.91
N PRO A 38 0.06 4.50 6.78
CA PRO A 38 -0.26 5.31 5.58
C PRO A 38 0.96 5.81 4.78
N PHE A 39 2.09 5.14 4.79
CA PHE A 39 3.36 5.60 4.24
C PHE A 39 3.47 5.48 2.72
N ASP A 40 4.47 6.15 2.13
CA ASP A 40 4.93 5.97 0.76
C ASP A 40 6.11 4.98 0.69
N GLY A 41 6.92 4.91 1.75
CA GLY A 41 7.94 3.87 1.91
C GLY A 41 7.41 2.60 2.55
N THR A 42 8.29 1.65 2.85
CA THR A 42 7.95 0.31 3.35
C THR A 42 8.89 -0.15 4.48
N ASP A 43 8.59 -1.26 5.17
CA ASP A 43 9.44 -1.85 6.23
C ASP A 43 10.23 -3.07 5.74
N ALA A 44 11.06 -3.67 6.59
CA ALA A 44 11.82 -4.88 6.28
C ALA A 44 11.15 -6.17 6.80
N ALA A 45 9.82 -6.18 7.02
CA ALA A 45 9.10 -7.41 7.31
C ALA A 45 8.50 -8.01 6.03
N VAL A 46 8.02 -9.24 6.12
CA VAL A 46 7.28 -9.95 5.07
C VAL A 46 6.19 -10.78 5.73
N ALA A 47 5.09 -11.02 5.04
CA ALA A 47 4.04 -11.91 5.51
C ALA A 47 4.59 -13.33 5.76
N ALA A 48 4.04 -14.03 6.74
CA ALA A 48 4.46 -15.41 7.04
C ALA A 48 4.04 -16.35 5.87
N PRO A 49 4.75 -17.48 5.69
CA PRO A 49 4.45 -18.40 4.59
C PRO A 49 2.99 -18.84 4.59
N GLY A 50 2.29 -18.64 3.47
CA GLY A 50 0.87 -18.95 3.29
C GLY A 50 -0.09 -17.94 3.91
N GLU A 51 0.39 -16.81 4.40
CA GLU A 51 -0.44 -15.69 4.85
C GLU A 51 -0.62 -14.65 3.75
N VAL A 52 -1.80 -14.05 3.73
CA VAL A 52 -2.14 -12.87 2.93
C VAL A 52 -2.30 -11.70 3.87
N GLU A 53 -1.70 -10.58 3.51
CA GLU A 53 -1.97 -9.28 4.10
C GLU A 53 -2.50 -8.34 3.02
N ILE A 54 -3.60 -7.66 3.31
CA ILE A 54 -4.22 -6.69 2.41
C ILE A 54 -4.22 -5.33 3.09
N GLU A 55 -3.60 -4.38 2.41
CA GLU A 55 -3.65 -2.98 2.76
C GLU A 55 -4.63 -2.28 1.82
N LEU A 56 -5.67 -1.70 2.38
CA LEU A 56 -6.74 -1.07 1.60
C LEU A 56 -6.92 0.39 2.02
N GLN A 57 -6.83 1.29 1.06
CA GLN A 57 -7.31 2.66 1.18
C GLN A 57 -8.66 2.77 0.45
N PRO A 58 -9.79 2.70 1.17
CA PRO A 58 -11.10 2.82 0.53
C PRO A 58 -11.36 4.23 0.02
N ALA A 59 -10.71 5.24 0.60
CA ALA A 59 -10.80 6.62 0.16
C ALA A 59 -9.59 7.45 0.57
N GLY A 60 -9.16 8.32 -0.33
CA GLY A 60 -8.18 9.38 -0.12
C GLY A 60 -8.48 10.54 -1.03
N ALA A 61 -7.94 11.70 -0.71
CA ALA A 61 -8.09 12.90 -1.52
C ALA A 61 -6.75 13.61 -1.65
N LEU A 62 -6.35 13.89 -2.87
CA LEU A 62 -5.14 14.62 -3.23
C LEU A 62 -5.52 15.96 -3.84
N ARG A 63 -4.85 17.02 -3.43
CA ARG A 63 -5.01 18.37 -3.97
C ARG A 63 -3.66 18.90 -4.45
N GLU A 64 -3.61 19.31 -5.71
CA GLU A 64 -2.42 19.90 -6.34
C GLU A 64 -2.83 21.06 -7.25
N GLY A 65 -2.22 22.23 -7.07
CA GLY A 65 -2.37 23.38 -7.99
C GLY A 65 -3.82 23.81 -8.28
N GLY A 66 -4.76 23.57 -7.34
CA GLY A 66 -6.19 23.81 -7.53
C GLY A 66 -6.98 22.63 -8.10
N SER A 67 -6.30 21.57 -8.54
CA SER A 67 -6.91 20.28 -8.88
C SER A 67 -7.23 19.46 -7.64
N THR A 68 -8.27 18.63 -7.72
CA THR A 68 -8.60 17.66 -6.66
C THR A 68 -8.83 16.30 -7.30
N THR A 69 -8.16 15.28 -6.80
CA THR A 69 -8.28 13.89 -7.23
C THR A 69 -8.68 13.02 -6.05
N VAL A 70 -9.65 12.14 -6.23
CA VAL A 70 -9.95 11.05 -5.28
C VAL A 70 -9.08 9.85 -5.65
N ILE A 71 -8.45 9.26 -4.63
CA ILE A 71 -7.71 8.01 -4.73
C ILE A 71 -8.54 6.94 -4.02
N ALA A 72 -9.20 6.07 -4.79
CA ALA A 72 -10.10 5.04 -4.25
C ALA A 72 -10.46 3.97 -5.30
N PRO A 73 -10.26 2.67 -4.99
CA PRO A 73 -9.42 2.19 -3.91
C PRO A 73 -7.93 2.32 -4.24
N ALA A 74 -7.05 2.38 -3.22
CA ALA A 74 -5.68 1.96 -3.37
C ALA A 74 -5.48 0.68 -2.57
N THR A 75 -4.75 -0.29 -3.11
CA THR A 75 -4.62 -1.62 -2.52
C THR A 75 -3.20 -2.13 -2.72
N VAL A 76 -2.64 -2.69 -1.63
CA VAL A 76 -1.47 -3.56 -1.69
C VAL A 76 -1.89 -4.94 -1.19
N PHE A 77 -1.53 -5.96 -1.94
CA PHE A 77 -1.76 -7.36 -1.63
C PHE A 77 -0.43 -8.04 -1.45
N ASN A 78 -0.15 -8.50 -0.23
CA ASN A 78 1.06 -9.17 0.17
C ASN A 78 0.77 -10.65 0.39
N TYR A 79 1.62 -11.54 -0.14
CA TYR A 79 1.51 -12.98 0.04
C TYR A 79 2.86 -13.60 0.43
N GLY A 80 2.91 -14.19 1.62
CA GLY A 80 4.08 -14.91 2.09
C GLY A 80 4.33 -16.20 1.29
N LEU A 81 5.35 -16.19 0.46
CA LEU A 81 5.71 -17.32 -0.43
C LEU A 81 6.46 -18.42 0.35
N SER A 82 7.42 -18.02 1.15
CA SER A 82 8.26 -18.88 1.98
C SER A 82 8.92 -18.04 3.07
N GLU A 83 9.67 -18.66 3.98
CA GLU A 83 10.40 -17.91 5.00
C GLU A 83 11.26 -16.81 4.37
N GLY A 84 11.00 -15.56 4.74
CA GLY A 84 11.72 -14.39 4.26
C GLY A 84 11.40 -13.93 2.84
N TRP A 85 10.40 -14.51 2.16
CA TRP A 85 9.98 -14.11 0.82
C TRP A 85 8.49 -13.80 0.73
N GLU A 86 8.17 -12.70 0.07
CA GLU A 86 6.81 -12.20 -0.15
C GLU A 86 6.62 -11.77 -1.60
N ALA A 87 5.45 -12.05 -2.14
CA ALA A 87 4.97 -11.47 -3.39
C ALA A 87 4.06 -10.28 -3.06
N VAL A 88 4.26 -9.16 -3.75
CA VAL A 88 3.52 -7.91 -3.56
C VAL A 88 2.85 -7.54 -4.87
N LEU A 89 1.56 -7.24 -4.81
CA LEU A 89 0.78 -6.68 -5.93
C LEU A 89 0.13 -5.39 -5.45
N GLU A 90 0.27 -4.33 -6.21
CA GLU A 90 -0.31 -3.03 -5.85
C GLU A 90 -1.03 -2.36 -7.01
N GLY A 91 -1.83 -1.35 -6.68
CA GLY A 91 -2.50 -0.50 -7.65
C GLY A 91 -3.52 0.42 -7.01
N GLN A 92 -3.85 1.49 -7.70
CA GLN A 92 -4.84 2.45 -7.20
C GLN A 92 -5.73 3.01 -8.29
N GLY A 93 -6.99 3.25 -7.93
CA GLY A 93 -7.94 4.01 -8.73
C GLY A 93 -7.79 5.50 -8.46
N GLN A 94 -7.69 6.31 -9.51
CA GLN A 94 -7.67 7.77 -9.41
C GLN A 94 -8.83 8.35 -10.20
N THR A 95 -9.59 9.26 -9.57
CA THR A 95 -10.71 9.96 -10.19
C THR A 95 -10.56 11.47 -10.02
N PRO A 96 -10.18 12.22 -11.08
CA PRO A 96 -10.14 13.67 -11.01
C PRO A 96 -11.55 14.24 -10.80
N LEU A 97 -11.70 15.09 -9.76
CA LEU A 97 -12.95 15.79 -9.46
C LEU A 97 -12.97 17.23 -9.99
N SER A 98 -11.81 17.89 -9.96
CA SER A 98 -11.66 19.26 -10.43
C SER A 98 -10.28 19.46 -11.08
N PRO A 99 -10.21 19.70 -12.43
CA PRO A 99 -11.31 19.47 -13.38
C PRO A 99 -11.74 18.00 -13.38
N SER A 100 -13.01 17.71 -13.65
CA SER A 100 -13.54 16.35 -13.68
C SER A 100 -12.95 15.56 -14.87
N GLY A 101 -12.65 14.30 -14.63
CA GLY A 101 -12.07 13.40 -15.63
C GLY A 101 -12.49 11.94 -15.40
N PRO A 102 -12.13 11.05 -16.34
CA PRO A 102 -12.39 9.62 -16.17
C PRO A 102 -11.56 9.03 -15.03
N THR A 103 -12.08 7.98 -14.42
CA THR A 103 -11.30 7.16 -13.48
C THR A 103 -10.23 6.37 -14.24
N SER A 104 -9.02 6.33 -13.69
CA SER A 104 -7.90 5.53 -14.19
C SER A 104 -7.39 4.58 -13.11
N LEU A 105 -6.85 3.44 -13.52
CA LEU A 105 -6.01 2.60 -12.68
C LEU A 105 -4.56 3.03 -12.90
N THR A 106 -3.88 3.39 -11.84
CA THR A 106 -2.50 3.88 -11.85
C THR A 106 -1.68 3.18 -10.77
N ALA A 107 -0.37 3.41 -10.77
CA ALA A 107 0.56 2.84 -9.81
C ALA A 107 0.45 1.30 -9.67
N ALA A 108 0.03 0.61 -10.73
CA ALA A 108 -0.02 -0.84 -10.70
C ALA A 108 1.41 -1.41 -10.76
N GLY A 109 1.69 -2.42 -9.91
CA GLY A 109 3.01 -3.04 -9.82
C GLY A 109 2.93 -4.49 -9.32
N ALA A 110 4.00 -5.24 -9.57
CA ALA A 110 4.19 -6.60 -9.06
C ALA A 110 5.65 -6.77 -8.64
N PHE A 111 5.86 -7.14 -7.37
CA PHE A 111 7.19 -7.17 -6.76
C PHE A 111 7.42 -8.46 -5.98
N LEU A 112 8.70 -8.74 -5.74
CA LEU A 112 9.17 -9.70 -4.77
C LEU A 112 9.96 -8.97 -3.70
N LYS A 113 9.64 -9.24 -2.45
CA LYS A 113 10.34 -8.73 -1.27
C LYS A 113 11.06 -9.87 -0.57
N HIS A 114 12.29 -9.60 -0.14
CA HIS A 114 13.12 -10.59 0.52
C HIS A 114 13.84 -10.02 1.74
N VAL A 115 13.72 -10.69 2.88
CA VAL A 115 14.48 -10.38 4.10
C VAL A 115 15.88 -10.92 3.95
N VAL A 116 16.84 -10.03 3.71
CA VAL A 116 18.27 -10.38 3.55
C VAL A 116 18.95 -10.63 4.89
N VAL A 117 18.62 -9.79 5.90
CA VAL A 117 19.13 -9.91 7.26
C VAL A 117 17.97 -9.87 8.24
N PRO A 118 17.59 -11.01 8.83
CA PRO A 118 16.59 -11.01 9.90
C PRO A 118 17.10 -10.28 11.15
N GLY A 119 16.32 -9.31 11.64
CA GLY A 119 16.65 -8.47 12.79
C GLY A 119 15.44 -8.23 13.70
N SER A 120 15.32 -7.03 14.23
CA SER A 120 14.31 -6.70 15.25
C SER A 120 12.86 -6.84 14.80
N LEU A 121 12.56 -6.83 13.49
CA LEU A 121 11.21 -7.11 12.98
C LEU A 121 10.91 -8.62 12.90
N GLN A 122 11.94 -9.46 12.92
CA GLN A 122 11.85 -10.93 12.97
C GLN A 122 12.24 -11.47 14.35
N ASP A 123 12.05 -10.67 15.42
CA ASP A 123 12.33 -11.00 16.82
C ASP A 123 13.80 -11.43 17.08
N LYS A 124 14.73 -10.86 16.28
CA LYS A 124 16.17 -11.03 16.44
C LYS A 124 16.85 -9.71 16.86
N THR A 125 18.11 -9.77 17.20
CA THR A 125 18.89 -8.58 17.56
C THR A 125 19.38 -7.85 16.31
N GLY A 126 19.48 -6.50 16.40
CA GLY A 126 20.00 -5.66 15.34
C GLY A 126 18.94 -5.27 14.28
N PRO A 127 19.36 -4.55 13.25
CA PRO A 127 18.47 -4.10 12.20
C PRO A 127 18.01 -5.27 11.31
N SER A 128 16.75 -5.20 10.89
CA SER A 128 16.21 -6.01 9.79
C SER A 128 16.56 -5.34 8.48
N VAL A 129 17.04 -6.11 7.51
CA VAL A 129 17.35 -5.60 6.16
C VAL A 129 16.58 -6.41 5.13
N ALA A 130 15.87 -5.73 4.26
CA ALA A 130 15.18 -6.35 3.14
C ALA A 130 15.51 -5.66 1.82
N THR A 131 15.21 -6.33 0.74
CA THR A 131 15.19 -5.77 -0.62
C THR A 131 13.83 -6.07 -1.25
N GLU A 132 13.33 -5.14 -2.06
CA GLU A 132 12.14 -5.32 -2.87
C GLU A 132 12.47 -4.95 -4.30
N PHE A 133 12.03 -5.75 -5.25
CA PHE A 133 12.27 -5.51 -6.68
C PHE A 133 11.12 -6.04 -7.51
N GLY A 134 10.84 -5.37 -8.61
CA GLY A 134 9.72 -5.78 -9.44
C GLY A 134 9.49 -4.92 -10.66
N VAL A 135 8.29 -5.05 -11.21
CA VAL A 135 7.87 -4.38 -12.43
C VAL A 135 6.75 -3.38 -12.14
N LEU A 136 6.87 -2.21 -12.74
CA LEU A 136 5.85 -1.17 -12.76
C LEU A 136 5.00 -1.40 -14.02
N LEU A 137 3.71 -1.67 -13.84
CA LEU A 137 2.79 -1.98 -14.93
C LEU A 137 2.21 -0.70 -15.55
N PRO A 138 1.85 -0.71 -16.84
CA PRO A 138 1.26 0.46 -17.50
C PRO A 138 -0.02 0.93 -16.82
N ASP A 139 -0.26 2.25 -16.84
CA ASP A 139 -1.52 2.83 -16.41
C ASP A 139 -2.65 2.52 -17.39
N SER A 140 -3.88 2.41 -16.89
CA SER A 140 -5.05 2.03 -17.70
C SER A 140 -5.47 3.09 -18.73
N THR A 141 -5.01 4.33 -18.57
CA THR A 141 -5.30 5.42 -19.53
C THR A 141 -4.45 5.34 -20.80
N GLY A 142 -3.47 4.45 -20.83
CA GLY A 142 -2.54 4.28 -21.95
C GLY A 142 -1.47 5.38 -21.99
N GLY A 143 -0.46 5.16 -22.84
CA GLY A 143 0.66 6.10 -23.01
C GLY A 143 1.88 5.82 -22.15
N SER A 144 1.73 5.12 -21.03
CA SER A 144 2.86 4.66 -20.22
C SER A 144 3.35 3.26 -20.62
N GLY A 145 4.63 3.00 -20.45
CA GLY A 145 5.27 1.70 -20.69
C GLY A 145 5.32 0.82 -19.44
N VAL A 146 6.22 -0.15 -19.46
CA VAL A 146 6.59 -0.97 -18.32
C VAL A 146 7.88 -0.42 -17.73
N GLY A 147 7.90 -0.24 -16.41
CA GLY A 147 9.09 0.14 -15.66
C GLY A 147 9.57 -1.00 -14.77
N ALA A 148 10.61 -0.74 -13.99
CA ALA A 148 11.13 -1.65 -12.98
C ALA A 148 11.72 -0.87 -11.82
N SER A 149 11.65 -1.43 -10.60
CA SER A 149 12.28 -0.83 -9.42
C SER A 149 13.08 -1.83 -8.61
N LEU A 150 13.98 -1.29 -7.78
CA LEU A 150 14.77 -1.99 -6.79
C LEU A 150 14.91 -1.12 -5.56
N ALA A 151 14.46 -1.62 -4.42
CA ALA A 151 14.57 -0.97 -3.13
C ALA A 151 15.45 -1.75 -2.16
N GLY A 152 16.21 -1.00 -1.34
CA GLY A 152 16.86 -1.48 -0.13
C GLY A 152 16.15 -0.86 1.09
N ILE A 153 15.85 -1.70 2.08
CA ILE A 153 15.03 -1.33 3.24
C ILE A 153 15.77 -1.73 4.51
N VAL A 154 15.88 -0.82 5.46
CA VAL A 154 16.46 -1.09 6.79
C VAL A 154 15.46 -0.68 7.85
N SER A 155 15.14 -1.59 8.76
CA SER A 155 14.19 -1.34 9.84
C SER A 155 14.81 -1.72 11.20
N GLN A 156 14.60 -0.88 12.20
CA GLN A 156 15.03 -1.17 13.56
C GLN A 156 13.94 -0.79 14.56
N ARG A 157 13.59 -1.74 15.42
CA ARG A 157 12.64 -1.56 16.51
C ARG A 157 13.40 -1.38 17.83
N TRP A 158 12.94 -0.40 18.62
CA TRP A 158 13.33 -0.15 20.00
C TRP A 158 12.07 -0.08 20.89
N ASP A 159 12.24 0.02 22.18
CA ASP A 159 11.10 0.16 23.11
C ASP A 159 10.32 1.47 22.91
N TRP A 160 10.97 2.51 22.45
CA TRP A 160 10.36 3.83 22.21
C TRP A 160 9.70 3.97 20.82
N GLY A 161 9.97 3.07 19.90
CA GLY A 161 9.43 3.16 18.54
C GLY A 161 10.21 2.33 17.53
N THR A 162 9.77 2.42 16.27
CA THR A 162 10.42 1.76 15.13
C THR A 162 10.81 2.80 14.09
N VAL A 163 11.97 2.63 13.46
CA VAL A 163 12.44 3.46 12.34
C VAL A 163 12.65 2.58 11.13
N HIS A 164 12.20 3.05 9.96
CA HIS A 164 12.44 2.40 8.67
C HIS A 164 13.11 3.41 7.75
N LEU A 165 14.12 2.97 7.05
CA LEU A 165 14.83 3.73 6.03
C LEU A 165 14.70 3.00 4.70
N ASN A 166 14.31 3.72 3.66
CA ASN A 166 14.13 3.20 2.31
C ASN A 166 15.03 3.95 1.34
N ALA A 167 15.62 3.20 0.41
CA ALA A 167 16.31 3.74 -0.75
C ALA A 167 15.89 2.93 -1.96
N GLU A 168 15.17 3.53 -2.89
CA GLU A 168 14.70 2.91 -4.11
C GLU A 168 15.27 3.62 -5.34
N THR A 169 15.57 2.85 -6.36
CA THR A 169 15.85 3.34 -7.70
C THR A 169 14.93 2.65 -8.71
N ALA A 170 14.43 3.41 -9.66
CA ALA A 170 13.54 2.87 -10.68
C ALA A 170 13.92 3.36 -12.09
N LEU A 171 13.56 2.56 -13.07
CA LEU A 171 13.24 3.00 -14.40
C LEU A 171 11.72 3.17 -14.46
N THR A 172 11.25 4.39 -14.57
CA THR A 172 9.81 4.69 -14.53
C THR A 172 9.08 4.12 -15.75
N ARG A 173 7.74 4.19 -15.75
CA ARG A 173 6.90 3.79 -16.88
C ARG A 173 7.18 4.58 -18.16
N ASP A 174 7.67 5.80 -18.01
CA ASP A 174 8.08 6.68 -19.12
C ASP A 174 9.58 6.57 -19.44
N HIS A 175 10.26 5.59 -18.85
CA HIS A 175 11.67 5.25 -19.03
C HIS A 175 12.64 6.34 -18.57
N HIS A 176 12.27 7.11 -17.55
CA HIS A 176 13.19 8.00 -16.84
C HIS A 176 13.79 7.26 -15.63
N GLY A 177 14.99 7.65 -15.26
CA GLY A 177 15.57 7.19 -14.00
C GLY A 177 14.88 7.89 -12.83
N ASP A 178 14.65 7.16 -11.73
CA ASP A 178 14.08 7.68 -10.51
C ASP A 178 14.89 7.27 -9.28
N LEU A 179 14.90 8.12 -8.27
CA LEU A 179 15.50 7.89 -6.96
C LEU A 179 14.54 8.37 -5.87
N PHE A 180 14.13 7.45 -5.00
CA PHE A 180 13.31 7.72 -3.82
C PHE A 180 14.10 7.36 -2.56
N LEU A 181 14.09 8.26 -1.56
CA LEU A 181 14.69 8.05 -0.25
C LEU A 181 13.67 8.44 0.82
N SER A 182 13.35 7.53 1.74
CA SER A 182 12.44 7.85 2.85
C SER A 182 12.96 7.43 4.21
N ALA A 183 12.44 8.11 5.24
CA ALA A 183 12.60 7.78 6.64
C ALA A 183 11.23 7.81 7.32
N ILE A 184 10.84 6.67 7.91
CA ILE A 184 9.59 6.48 8.62
C ILE A 184 9.90 6.31 10.11
N ILE A 185 9.09 6.91 10.96
CA ILE A 185 9.14 6.75 12.41
C ILE A 185 7.75 6.36 12.90
N GLU A 186 7.67 5.24 13.62
CA GLU A 186 6.47 4.80 14.33
C GLU A 186 6.66 4.87 15.82
N GLY A 187 5.62 5.20 16.56
CA GLY A 187 5.58 5.09 18.02
C GLY A 187 5.73 3.64 18.50
N PRO A 188 5.79 3.43 19.84
CA PRO A 188 6.02 2.11 20.42
C PRO A 188 5.05 1.04 19.89
N SER A 189 5.56 -0.09 19.41
CA SER A 189 4.77 -1.18 18.81
C SER A 189 3.72 -1.78 19.77
N LYS A 190 3.91 -1.62 21.07
CA LYS A 190 2.97 -2.07 22.12
C LYS A 190 1.76 -1.15 22.31
N TRP A 191 1.76 0.05 21.70
CA TRP A 191 0.64 0.96 21.83
C TRP A 191 -0.48 0.57 20.88
N THR A 192 -1.70 0.60 21.39
CA THR A 192 -2.92 0.36 20.57
C THR A 192 -3.11 1.44 19.51
N VAL A 193 -2.74 2.69 19.82
CA VAL A 193 -2.72 3.78 18.85
C VAL A 193 -1.29 4.31 18.77
N ARG A 194 -0.66 4.18 17.61
CA ARG A 194 0.71 4.62 17.37
C ARG A 194 0.72 5.87 16.52
N PRO A 195 1.35 6.96 16.97
CA PRO A 195 1.67 8.08 16.10
C PRO A 195 2.73 7.66 15.10
N VAL A 196 2.62 8.17 13.88
CA VAL A 196 3.55 7.86 12.81
C VAL A 196 3.91 9.11 12.04
N ALA A 197 5.11 9.13 11.47
CA ALA A 197 5.56 10.18 10.58
C ALA A 197 6.47 9.60 9.50
N GLU A 198 6.44 10.19 8.31
CA GLU A 198 7.37 9.91 7.23
C GLU A 198 7.89 11.21 6.65
N PHE A 199 9.14 11.19 6.25
CA PHE A 199 9.75 12.19 5.40
C PHE A 199 10.38 11.50 4.21
N PHE A 200 10.15 12.00 2.99
CA PHE A 200 10.82 11.50 1.81
C PHE A 200 11.28 12.59 0.85
N VAL A 201 12.25 12.23 0.04
CA VAL A 201 12.66 12.98 -1.15
C VAL A 201 12.63 12.03 -2.34
N GLU A 202 12.13 12.50 -3.46
CA GLU A 202 12.03 11.75 -4.71
C GLU A 202 12.51 12.62 -5.86
N ARG A 203 13.21 12.01 -6.80
CA ARG A 203 13.70 12.67 -8.00
C ARG A 203 13.54 11.78 -9.22
N GLU A 204 12.58 12.12 -10.07
CA GLU A 204 12.54 11.60 -11.43
C GLU A 204 13.37 12.49 -12.35
N PHE A 205 14.48 11.94 -12.84
CA PHE A 205 15.50 12.72 -13.55
C PHE A 205 14.95 13.34 -14.83
N GLY A 206 15.01 14.68 -14.90
CA GLY A 206 14.50 15.46 -16.01
C GLY A 206 13.00 15.76 -15.97
N GLN A 207 12.29 15.31 -14.93
CA GLN A 207 10.85 15.49 -14.79
C GLN A 207 10.48 16.30 -13.55
N PHE A 208 10.70 15.76 -12.35
CA PHE A 208 10.35 16.46 -11.11
C PHE A 208 11.24 16.09 -9.93
N ASP A 209 11.23 16.99 -8.94
CA ASP A 209 11.76 16.77 -7.60
C ASP A 209 10.60 16.94 -6.60
N THR A 210 10.45 16.00 -5.67
CA THR A 210 9.47 16.06 -4.59
C THR A 210 10.14 15.98 -3.23
N VAL A 211 9.70 16.83 -2.31
CA VAL A 211 10.01 16.73 -0.87
C VAL A 211 8.69 16.63 -0.14
N SER A 212 8.55 15.63 0.72
CA SER A 212 7.29 15.31 1.36
C SER A 212 7.44 15.02 2.84
N ALA A 213 6.42 15.39 3.61
CA ALA A 213 6.27 15.00 5.00
C ALA A 213 4.83 14.50 5.23
N LEU A 214 4.71 13.40 5.94
CA LEU A 214 3.44 12.82 6.38
C LEU A 214 3.43 12.68 7.90
N ILE A 215 2.29 12.93 8.50
CA ILE A 215 1.99 12.58 9.90
C ILE A 215 0.70 11.80 9.93
N GLY A 216 0.59 10.86 10.88
CA GLY A 216 -0.57 10.00 10.94
C GLY A 216 -0.69 9.23 12.25
N LEU A 217 -1.67 8.34 12.27
CA LEU A 217 -1.94 7.42 13.36
C LEU A 217 -2.24 6.05 12.78
N ILE A 218 -1.78 4.99 13.45
CA ILE A 218 -2.18 3.60 13.23
C ILE A 218 -2.88 3.13 14.50
N TRP A 219 -4.12 2.63 14.35
CA TRP A 219 -4.91 2.05 15.42
C TRP A 219 -4.99 0.53 15.26
N GLN A 220 -4.23 -0.20 16.09
CA GLN A 220 -4.27 -1.65 16.14
C GLN A 220 -5.53 -2.12 16.89
N VAL A 221 -6.51 -2.65 16.17
CA VAL A 221 -7.79 -3.11 16.74
C VAL A 221 -7.71 -4.56 17.17
N ARG A 222 -7.00 -5.38 16.39
CA ARG A 222 -6.70 -6.79 16.66
C ARG A 222 -5.31 -7.08 16.10
N ASP A 223 -4.74 -8.22 16.47
CA ASP A 223 -3.41 -8.61 15.99
C ASP A 223 -3.32 -8.62 14.46
N ASN A 224 -4.43 -8.95 13.78
CA ASN A 224 -4.50 -9.03 12.33
C ASN A 224 -5.36 -7.93 11.69
N LEU A 225 -5.70 -6.85 12.40
CA LEU A 225 -6.50 -5.74 11.87
C LEU A 225 -6.06 -4.41 12.45
N SER A 226 -5.68 -3.48 11.60
CA SER A 226 -5.42 -2.10 11.96
C SER A 226 -6.17 -1.13 11.05
N PHE A 227 -6.42 0.09 11.55
CA PHE A 227 -6.86 1.23 10.77
C PHE A 227 -5.79 2.30 10.81
N ASP A 228 -5.72 3.09 9.77
CA ASP A 228 -4.78 4.20 9.67
C ASP A 228 -5.42 5.46 9.13
N VAL A 229 -4.81 6.60 9.47
CA VAL A 229 -5.09 7.89 8.87
C VAL A 229 -3.78 8.65 8.73
N GLY A 230 -3.59 9.32 7.59
CA GLY A 230 -2.42 10.13 7.30
C GLY A 230 -2.79 11.45 6.65
N LEU A 231 -2.01 12.47 6.97
CA LEU A 231 -2.01 13.78 6.33
C LEU A 231 -0.63 14.01 5.74
N ARG A 232 -0.54 14.19 4.44
CA ARG A 232 0.71 14.43 3.71
C ARG A 232 0.70 15.84 3.15
N HIS A 233 1.83 16.52 3.30
CA HIS A 233 2.15 17.75 2.61
C HIS A 233 3.46 17.59 1.84
N ALA A 234 3.45 17.90 0.56
CA ALA A 234 4.61 17.79 -0.29
C ALA A 234 4.81 19.05 -1.14
N LEU A 235 6.04 19.25 -1.62
CA LEU A 235 6.41 20.23 -2.62
C LEU A 235 6.96 19.48 -3.83
N THR A 236 6.21 19.44 -4.93
CA THR A 236 6.66 18.87 -6.21
C THR A 236 7.01 20.00 -7.17
N ASN A 237 8.29 20.11 -7.55
CA ASN A 237 8.83 21.28 -8.28
C ASN A 237 8.44 22.61 -7.63
N GLY A 238 8.43 22.68 -6.28
CA GLY A 238 8.04 23.85 -5.50
C GLY A 238 6.53 24.12 -5.45
N ARG A 239 5.68 23.27 -6.01
CA ARG A 239 4.21 23.39 -5.95
C ARG A 239 3.66 22.54 -4.81
N PRO A 240 2.75 23.07 -3.99
CA PRO A 240 2.19 22.33 -2.88
C PRO A 240 1.25 21.21 -3.37
N VAL A 241 1.40 20.04 -2.75
CA VAL A 241 0.54 18.88 -2.89
C VAL A 241 0.11 18.46 -1.48
N ASP A 242 -1.21 18.44 -1.24
CA ASP A 242 -1.79 18.02 0.03
C ASP A 242 -2.59 16.75 -0.19
N GLU A 243 -2.45 15.79 0.72
CA GLU A 243 -3.19 14.53 0.64
C GLU A 243 -3.71 14.10 2.01
N VAL A 244 -4.93 13.57 2.01
CA VAL A 244 -5.54 12.89 3.16
C VAL A 244 -5.74 11.43 2.78
N ARG A 245 -5.25 10.54 3.63
CA ARG A 245 -5.38 9.09 3.48
C ARG A 245 -6.12 8.50 4.66
N ALA A 246 -6.98 7.52 4.42
CA ALA A 246 -7.57 6.68 5.45
C ALA A 246 -7.65 5.26 4.94
N GLY A 247 -7.22 4.32 5.75
CA GLY A 247 -7.09 2.94 5.33
C GLY A 247 -7.24 1.93 6.44
N LEU A 248 -7.07 0.68 6.06
CA LEU A 248 -7.03 -0.46 6.94
C LEU A 248 -6.10 -1.52 6.38
N THR A 249 -5.46 -2.26 7.27
CA THR A 249 -4.66 -3.44 6.95
C THR A 249 -5.23 -4.64 7.68
N PHE A 250 -5.38 -5.76 6.98
CA PHE A 250 -5.83 -7.00 7.59
C PHE A 250 -5.11 -8.21 7.00
N GLY A 251 -4.74 -9.15 7.88
CA GLY A 251 -4.04 -10.37 7.53
C GLY A 251 -4.87 -11.62 7.84
N PHE A 252 -4.70 -12.66 7.04
CA PHE A 252 -5.33 -13.97 7.25
C PHE A 252 -4.54 -15.08 6.56
N PRO A 253 -4.55 -16.32 7.11
CA PRO A 253 -3.94 -17.45 6.44
C PRO A 253 -4.74 -17.83 5.19
N LEU A 254 -4.06 -17.99 4.05
CA LEU A 254 -4.66 -18.53 2.83
C LEU A 254 -4.24 -19.99 2.69
N ALA A 255 -5.15 -20.92 2.94
CA ALA A 255 -4.93 -22.32 2.63
C ALA A 255 -4.88 -22.52 1.11
N MET A 256 -3.70 -22.37 0.51
CA MET A 256 -3.48 -22.75 -0.89
C MET A 256 -3.55 -24.28 -1.00
N PHE A 257 -4.28 -24.76 -1.97
CA PHE A 257 -4.53 -26.16 -2.30
C PHE A 257 -3.36 -27.11 -1.94
N GLY A 258 -3.48 -27.88 -0.86
CA GLY A 258 -2.52 -28.94 -0.59
C GLY A 258 -2.39 -29.49 0.82
N ASP A 259 -2.62 -28.73 1.87
CA ASP A 259 -2.53 -29.26 3.22
C ASP A 259 -3.82 -29.95 3.64
N ARG A 260 -3.95 -31.23 3.26
CA ARG A 260 -4.83 -32.13 4.01
C ARG A 260 -4.20 -32.30 5.39
N PRO A 261 -4.92 -32.03 6.49
CA PRO A 261 -4.41 -32.35 7.81
C PRO A 261 -4.07 -33.85 7.83
N GLN A 262 -2.80 -34.17 8.13
CA GLN A 262 -2.42 -35.54 8.45
C GLN A 262 -3.23 -35.95 9.68
N GLN A 263 -4.30 -36.71 9.46
CA GLN A 263 -4.97 -37.42 10.54
C GLN A 263 -3.95 -38.37 11.15
N SER A 264 -3.41 -37.99 12.30
CA SER A 264 -2.66 -38.91 13.18
C SER A 264 -3.58 -40.08 13.56
N ARG A 265 -3.25 -41.27 13.08
CA ARG A 265 -3.78 -42.52 13.58
C ARG A 265 -3.13 -42.90 14.93
#